data_39b0ee02bd129822bc67c68aeecd5d70
#
_entry.id   39b0ee02bd129822bc67c68aeecd5d70
#
_cell.length_a   1.000
_cell.length_b   1.000
_cell.length_c   1.000
_cell.angle_alpha   90.00
_cell.angle_beta   90.00
_cell.angle_gamma   90.00
#
_symmetry.space_group_name_H-M   'P 1'
#
loop_
_entity.id
_entity.type
_entity.pdbx_description
1 polymer ?
#
loop_
_entity_poly.entity_id
_entity_poly.type
_entity_poly.pdbx_seq_one_letter_code
_entity_poly.pdbx_strand_id
1 'polypeptide(L)'
;MAEPGKASAGFVLALAGCMLSATLAAQNSTALDFYGSLRTQLERVGPDRRDSFGAYTSVRDAYSRLGVKLDYPLDSGLALVGQLEIPLDSAHARLRDPYDQEEPIRIARIGLRGRFGSMVYGQQWMPYYNAIAAPVDRFSSYYSGYATYTVFRVARTIAYASPELEGLSFAAAYSGSRGNRGSTSRIDARRWQATASYTRGNTRIGAGIDDRGDAGYGGNRLYGLSATHQADKLYLALKYELFDTGNLQPGGFSSKGNRAINLFGSYVLGKGTLKLMLAKVENYGDRIVHLGIDYTLSDQYKLFAEYYREAETAALSPSRGGLADFDASIRGGHALALGLRYDF
;
A
#
# COMPACT_ATOMS: atom_id res chain seq x y z
N MET A 1 -27.38 15.17 -20.81
CA MET A 1 -26.26 15.21 -19.83
C MET A 1 -26.87 14.84 -18.47
N ALA A 2 -26.70 13.63 -18.01
CA ALA A 2 -27.24 13.15 -16.74
C ALA A 2 -26.22 13.44 -15.61
N GLU A 3 -26.67 14.08 -14.54
CA GLU A 3 -25.86 14.41 -13.37
C GLU A 3 -25.36 13.12 -12.66
N PRO A 4 -24.07 12.89 -12.47
CA PRO A 4 -23.55 11.68 -11.81
C PRO A 4 -23.58 11.73 -10.27
N GLY A 5 -24.19 12.76 -9.67
CA GLY A 5 -24.05 13.01 -8.23
C GLY A 5 -25.09 12.34 -7.29
N LYS A 6 -26.20 11.84 -7.80
CA LYS A 6 -27.30 11.33 -6.92
C LYS A 6 -27.29 9.83 -6.64
N ALA A 7 -26.55 9.05 -7.43
CA ALA A 7 -26.47 7.59 -7.25
C ALA A 7 -25.48 7.16 -6.14
N SER A 8 -24.49 7.99 -5.80
CA SER A 8 -23.43 7.62 -4.86
C SER A 8 -23.85 7.70 -3.39
N ALA A 9 -24.68 8.67 -3.01
CA ALA A 9 -25.09 8.84 -1.61
C ALA A 9 -26.09 7.76 -1.14
N GLY A 10 -27.00 7.33 -2.03
CA GLY A 10 -27.93 6.24 -1.75
C GLY A 10 -27.24 4.88 -1.60
N PHE A 11 -26.17 4.65 -2.34
CA PHE A 11 -25.43 3.40 -2.29
C PHE A 11 -24.60 3.29 -0.99
N VAL A 12 -24.02 4.38 -0.51
CA VAL A 12 -23.25 4.42 0.76
C VAL A 12 -24.16 4.19 1.96
N LEU A 13 -25.34 4.80 1.98
CA LEU A 13 -26.33 4.59 3.05
C LEU A 13 -26.92 3.18 3.03
N ALA A 14 -27.15 2.60 1.86
CA ALA A 14 -27.62 1.22 1.71
C ALA A 14 -26.55 0.20 2.14
N LEU A 15 -25.26 0.43 1.83
CA LEU A 15 -24.16 -0.42 2.30
C LEU A 15 -24.00 -0.32 3.84
N ALA A 16 -24.08 0.87 4.42
CA ALA A 16 -24.02 1.07 5.87
C ALA A 16 -25.21 0.41 6.58
N GLY A 17 -26.42 0.50 6.01
CA GLY A 17 -27.61 -0.18 6.51
C GLY A 17 -27.55 -1.70 6.41
N CYS A 18 -26.99 -2.25 5.33
CA CYS A 18 -26.73 -3.68 5.17
C CYS A 18 -25.65 -4.18 6.13
N MET A 19 -24.63 -3.38 6.42
CA MET A 19 -23.58 -3.77 7.38
C MET A 19 -24.08 -3.82 8.82
N LEU A 20 -24.94 -2.87 9.23
CA LEU A 20 -25.57 -2.90 10.55
C LEU A 20 -26.55 -4.08 10.72
N SER A 21 -27.26 -4.46 9.67
CA SER A 21 -28.17 -5.63 9.69
C SER A 21 -27.40 -6.95 9.66
N ALA A 22 -26.23 -6.99 8.99
CA ALA A 22 -25.37 -8.17 8.91
C ALA A 22 -24.65 -8.46 10.23
N THR A 23 -24.31 -7.43 11.03
CA THR A 23 -23.73 -7.62 12.37
C THR A 23 -24.69 -8.30 13.34
N LEU A 24 -26.01 -8.08 13.21
CA LEU A 24 -27.02 -8.77 14.02
C LEU A 24 -27.28 -10.21 13.55
N ALA A 25 -27.09 -10.53 12.28
CA ALA A 25 -27.24 -11.88 11.73
C ALA A 25 -25.95 -12.73 11.80
N ALA A 26 -24.79 -12.07 11.85
CA ALA A 26 -23.47 -12.71 11.83
C ALA A 26 -23.04 -13.30 13.19
N GLN A 27 -23.81 -13.13 14.24
CA GLN A 27 -23.49 -13.74 15.55
C GLN A 27 -23.49 -15.29 15.54
N ASN A 28 -23.86 -15.91 14.42
CA ASN A 28 -23.85 -17.37 14.27
C ASN A 28 -23.18 -17.92 13.00
N SER A 29 -22.50 -17.10 12.17
CA SER A 29 -21.72 -17.61 11.03
C SER A 29 -20.29 -17.07 11.04
N THR A 30 -19.35 -17.91 11.40
CA THR A 30 -17.89 -17.65 11.45
C THR A 30 -17.25 -17.37 10.08
N ALA A 31 -18.03 -17.19 9.02
CA ALA A 31 -17.53 -17.11 7.65
C ALA A 31 -17.23 -15.69 7.16
N LEU A 32 -17.84 -14.66 7.73
CA LEU A 32 -17.67 -13.27 7.28
C LEU A 32 -17.15 -12.38 8.40
N ASP A 33 -16.10 -11.62 8.10
CA ASP A 33 -15.49 -10.65 9.00
C ASP A 33 -15.53 -9.26 8.34
N PHE A 34 -16.32 -8.34 8.90
CA PHE A 34 -16.39 -6.95 8.45
C PHE A 34 -15.34 -6.12 9.17
N TYR A 35 -14.60 -5.35 8.42
CA TYR A 35 -13.56 -4.49 8.95
C TYR A 35 -13.52 -3.15 8.25
N GLY A 36 -12.90 -2.18 8.88
CA GLY A 36 -12.66 -0.88 8.28
C GLY A 36 -11.54 -0.12 8.95
N SER A 37 -11.11 0.93 8.28
CA SER A 37 -10.16 1.89 8.82
C SER A 37 -10.54 3.26 8.29
N LEU A 38 -11.00 4.14 9.16
CA LEU A 38 -11.28 5.54 8.85
C LEU A 38 -10.10 6.39 9.30
N ARG A 39 -9.52 7.17 8.38
CA ARG A 39 -8.32 7.94 8.63
C ARG A 39 -8.44 9.31 8.00
N THR A 40 -8.47 10.33 8.82
CA THR A 40 -8.55 11.71 8.37
C THR A 40 -7.42 12.51 9.02
N GLN A 41 -6.79 13.38 8.25
CA GLN A 41 -5.72 14.25 8.71
C GLN A 41 -5.96 15.71 8.33
N LEU A 42 -5.58 16.60 9.21
CA LEU A 42 -5.28 18.00 8.89
C LEU A 42 -3.81 18.06 8.48
N GLU A 43 -3.51 18.66 7.33
CA GLU A 43 -2.16 18.78 6.85
C GLU A 43 -1.78 20.22 6.54
N ARG A 44 -0.51 20.56 6.79
CA ARG A 44 0.15 21.75 6.31
C ARG A 44 1.25 21.33 5.37
N VAL A 45 1.17 21.75 4.11
CA VAL A 45 2.16 21.43 3.07
C VAL A 45 2.89 22.68 2.66
N GLY A 46 4.23 22.59 2.63
CA GLY A 46 5.14 23.65 2.18
C GLY A 46 6.09 23.13 1.10
N PRO A 47 5.87 23.45 -0.19
CA PRO A 47 6.82 23.12 -1.24
C PRO A 47 8.08 23.99 -1.12
N ASP A 48 9.24 23.46 -1.53
CA ASP A 48 10.49 24.22 -1.57
C ASP A 48 10.46 25.27 -2.68
N ARG A 49 9.82 24.95 -3.79
CA ARG A 49 9.55 25.87 -4.91
C ARG A 49 8.07 26.15 -4.99
N ARG A 50 7.73 27.41 -5.20
CA ARG A 50 6.34 27.86 -5.24
C ARG A 50 5.83 28.14 -6.66
N ASP A 51 6.56 27.68 -7.67
CA ASP A 51 6.28 27.96 -9.07
C ASP A 51 5.02 27.24 -9.54
N SER A 52 4.72 26.05 -8.98
CA SER A 52 3.57 25.23 -9.33
C SER A 52 2.40 25.34 -8.36
N PHE A 53 2.67 25.50 -7.07
CA PHE A 53 1.65 25.77 -6.03
C PHE A 53 2.26 26.40 -4.79
N GLY A 54 1.44 27.19 -4.07
CA GLY A 54 1.83 27.78 -2.78
C GLY A 54 1.67 26.80 -1.62
N ALA A 55 2.22 27.18 -0.47
CA ALA A 55 1.96 26.46 0.77
C ALA A 55 0.46 26.47 1.12
N TYR A 56 -0.10 25.34 1.54
CA TYR A 56 -1.50 25.22 1.88
C TYR A 56 -1.75 24.44 3.16
N THR A 57 -2.96 24.59 3.72
CA THR A 57 -3.49 23.77 4.81
C THR A 57 -4.81 23.18 4.34
N SER A 58 -5.01 21.88 4.49
CA SER A 58 -6.25 21.21 4.11
C SER A 58 -6.53 19.99 4.97
N VAL A 59 -7.76 19.48 4.87
CA VAL A 59 -8.13 18.17 5.38
C VAL A 59 -7.93 17.16 4.25
N ARG A 60 -7.33 16.01 4.56
CA ARG A 60 -7.09 14.93 3.60
C ARG A 60 -7.42 13.58 4.21
N ASP A 61 -7.92 12.68 3.37
CA ASP A 61 -8.02 11.25 3.70
C ASP A 61 -6.63 10.60 3.71
N ALA A 62 -6.41 9.69 4.65
CA ALA A 62 -5.18 8.93 4.79
C ALA A 62 -5.42 7.43 4.56
N TYR A 63 -6.04 7.09 3.42
CA TYR A 63 -6.36 5.72 2.98
C TYR A 63 -7.47 5.05 3.79
N SER A 64 -8.57 5.75 4.06
CA SER A 64 -9.77 5.16 4.63
C SER A 64 -10.33 4.07 3.73
N ARG A 65 -10.90 3.03 4.36
CA ARG A 65 -11.41 1.86 3.65
C ARG A 65 -12.42 1.10 4.46
N LEU A 66 -13.29 0.38 3.77
CA LEU A 66 -14.23 -0.58 4.31
C LEU A 66 -14.02 -1.91 3.60
N GLY A 67 -14.18 -3.02 4.30
CA GLY A 67 -13.98 -4.33 3.70
C GLY A 67 -14.75 -5.44 4.39
N VAL A 68 -14.80 -6.57 3.69
CA VAL A 68 -15.30 -7.83 4.20
C VAL A 68 -14.33 -8.94 3.80
N LYS A 69 -14.02 -9.82 4.73
CA LYS A 69 -13.28 -11.06 4.48
C LYS A 69 -14.23 -12.24 4.59
N LEU A 70 -13.99 -13.23 3.75
CA LEU A 70 -14.62 -14.54 3.79
C LEU A 70 -13.55 -15.56 4.21
N ASP A 71 -13.90 -16.39 5.19
CA ASP A 71 -13.12 -17.56 5.58
C ASP A 71 -14.11 -18.69 5.88
N TYR A 72 -14.42 -19.47 4.85
CA TYR A 72 -15.43 -20.53 4.91
C TYR A 72 -14.74 -21.89 4.87
N PRO A 73 -14.78 -22.66 5.97
CA PRO A 73 -14.21 -23.99 6.00
C PRO A 73 -15.00 -24.93 5.06
N LEU A 74 -14.25 -25.69 4.27
CA LEU A 74 -14.75 -26.73 3.41
C LEU A 74 -14.36 -28.09 4.01
N ASP A 75 -14.98 -29.15 3.51
CA ASP A 75 -14.56 -30.51 3.85
C ASP A 75 -13.09 -30.75 3.46
N SER A 76 -12.45 -31.74 4.06
CA SER A 76 -11.07 -32.14 3.77
C SER A 76 -9.95 -31.17 4.16
N GLY A 77 -10.20 -30.20 5.07
CA GLY A 77 -9.18 -29.27 5.57
C GLY A 77 -8.83 -28.14 4.59
N LEU A 78 -9.68 -27.89 3.64
CA LEU A 78 -9.66 -26.71 2.77
C LEU A 78 -10.54 -25.61 3.36
N ALA A 79 -10.27 -24.37 2.98
CA ALA A 79 -11.13 -23.22 3.23
C ALA A 79 -11.26 -22.37 1.96
N LEU A 80 -12.48 -21.93 1.66
CA LEU A 80 -12.72 -20.87 0.70
C LEU A 80 -12.38 -19.54 1.37
N VAL A 81 -11.49 -18.77 0.76
CA VAL A 81 -11.09 -17.46 1.27
C VAL A 81 -11.42 -16.37 0.28
N GLY A 82 -11.86 -15.22 0.78
CA GLY A 82 -12.19 -14.09 -0.06
C GLY A 82 -11.95 -12.78 0.65
N GLN A 83 -11.89 -11.70 -0.11
CA GLN A 83 -11.81 -10.34 0.45
C GLN A 83 -12.32 -9.35 -0.59
N LEU A 84 -13.20 -8.45 -0.13
CA LEU A 84 -13.58 -7.25 -0.84
C LEU A 84 -13.22 -6.05 0.03
N GLU A 85 -12.51 -5.07 -0.53
CA GLU A 85 -12.16 -3.81 0.15
C GLU A 85 -12.39 -2.65 -0.82
N ILE A 86 -13.14 -1.67 -0.38
CA ILE A 86 -13.43 -0.44 -1.11
C ILE A 86 -12.74 0.75 -0.42
N PRO A 87 -12.21 1.71 -1.18
CA PRO A 87 -11.67 2.93 -0.63
C PRO A 87 -12.79 3.89 -0.22
N LEU A 88 -12.49 4.72 0.75
CA LEU A 88 -13.35 5.83 1.17
C LEU A 88 -12.48 7.08 1.32
N ASP A 89 -12.77 8.12 0.59
CA ASP A 89 -12.20 9.44 0.82
C ASP A 89 -13.04 10.15 1.88
N SER A 90 -12.60 10.09 3.13
CA SER A 90 -13.30 10.68 4.28
C SER A 90 -13.33 12.20 4.25
N ALA A 91 -12.40 12.86 3.55
CA ALA A 91 -12.34 14.31 3.42
C ALA A 91 -13.40 14.85 2.42
N HIS A 92 -13.77 14.04 1.41
CA HIS A 92 -14.69 14.46 0.35
C HIS A 92 -15.98 13.62 0.27
N ALA A 93 -16.16 12.64 1.18
CA ALA A 93 -17.28 11.69 1.18
C ALA A 93 -17.45 10.96 -0.17
N ARG A 94 -16.38 10.43 -0.72
CA ARG A 94 -16.33 9.74 -2.03
C ARG A 94 -15.76 8.34 -1.89
N LEU A 95 -16.24 7.43 -2.77
CA LEU A 95 -15.67 6.08 -2.90
C LEU A 95 -14.46 6.12 -3.85
N ARG A 96 -13.31 6.45 -3.31
CA ARG A 96 -12.10 6.69 -4.08
C ARG A 96 -10.86 6.48 -3.21
N ASP A 97 -9.82 5.83 -3.77
CA ASP A 97 -8.51 5.76 -3.16
C ASP A 97 -7.78 7.11 -3.35
N PRO A 98 -7.29 7.77 -2.31
CA PRO A 98 -6.60 9.05 -2.45
C PRO A 98 -5.26 8.95 -3.19
N TYR A 99 -4.70 7.73 -3.30
CA TYR A 99 -3.45 7.47 -4.00
C TYR A 99 -3.66 7.10 -5.47
N ASP A 100 -4.64 6.25 -5.76
CA ASP A 100 -4.96 5.80 -7.12
C ASP A 100 -6.45 6.04 -7.40
N GLN A 101 -6.74 7.12 -8.09
CA GLN A 101 -8.11 7.56 -8.38
C GLN A 101 -8.83 6.66 -9.37
N GLU A 102 -8.10 5.84 -10.12
CA GLU A 102 -8.64 4.92 -11.12
C GLU A 102 -9.06 3.58 -10.52
N GLU A 103 -8.73 3.29 -9.25
CA GLU A 103 -9.07 2.05 -8.58
C GLU A 103 -10.23 2.24 -7.58
N PRO A 104 -11.51 2.11 -8.01
CA PRO A 104 -12.66 2.19 -7.11
C PRO A 104 -12.77 1.00 -6.16
N ILE A 105 -12.03 -0.07 -6.42
CA ILE A 105 -11.93 -1.28 -5.58
C ILE A 105 -10.48 -1.49 -5.24
N ARG A 106 -10.15 -1.53 -3.95
CA ARG A 106 -8.79 -1.77 -3.48
C ARG A 106 -8.40 -3.23 -3.53
N ILE A 107 -9.30 -4.10 -3.08
CA ILE A 107 -9.11 -5.56 -3.08
C ILE A 107 -10.42 -6.20 -3.53
N ALA A 108 -10.32 -7.17 -4.44
CA ALA A 108 -11.38 -8.07 -4.82
C ALA A 108 -10.74 -9.40 -5.21
N ARG A 109 -10.71 -10.34 -4.27
CA ARG A 109 -10.04 -11.64 -4.47
C ARG A 109 -10.85 -12.77 -3.85
N ILE A 110 -10.68 -13.96 -4.45
CA ILE A 110 -11.25 -15.22 -3.95
C ILE A 110 -10.28 -16.35 -4.23
N GLY A 111 -10.28 -17.39 -3.41
CA GLY A 111 -9.40 -18.53 -3.59
C GLY A 111 -9.55 -19.59 -2.53
N LEU A 112 -8.57 -20.47 -2.46
CA LEU A 112 -8.53 -21.61 -1.55
C LEU A 112 -7.29 -21.53 -0.65
N ARG A 113 -7.46 -21.97 0.59
CA ARG A 113 -6.40 -22.15 1.57
C ARG A 113 -6.47 -23.58 2.12
N GLY A 114 -5.30 -24.19 2.35
CA GLY A 114 -5.17 -25.53 2.92
C GLY A 114 -3.76 -25.80 3.39
N ARG A 115 -3.42 -27.07 3.58
CA ARG A 115 -2.05 -27.47 3.98
C ARG A 115 -0.97 -27.08 2.95
N PHE A 116 -1.35 -26.88 1.69
CA PHE A 116 -0.47 -26.43 0.62
C PHE A 116 -0.15 -24.93 0.67
N GLY A 117 -0.76 -24.18 1.60
CA GLY A 117 -0.75 -22.73 1.63
C GLY A 117 -2.02 -22.12 1.08
N SER A 118 -1.92 -21.04 0.30
CA SER A 118 -3.10 -20.38 -0.29
C SER A 118 -2.88 -20.03 -1.76
N MET A 119 -3.94 -20.17 -2.55
CA MET A 119 -4.01 -19.74 -3.95
C MET A 119 -5.24 -18.87 -4.14
N VAL A 120 -5.03 -17.62 -4.57
CA VAL A 120 -6.11 -16.64 -4.72
C VAL A 120 -6.03 -15.95 -6.08
N TYR A 121 -7.20 -15.56 -6.61
CA TYR A 121 -7.33 -14.82 -7.85
C TYR A 121 -8.07 -13.51 -7.60
N GLY A 122 -7.64 -12.44 -8.26
CA GLY A 122 -8.31 -11.13 -8.25
C GLY A 122 -7.36 -9.97 -8.05
N GLN A 123 -7.93 -8.82 -7.68
CA GLN A 123 -7.15 -7.63 -7.29
C GLN A 123 -6.69 -7.78 -5.85
N GLN A 124 -5.40 -7.69 -5.62
CA GLN A 124 -4.80 -7.98 -4.31
C GLN A 124 -3.45 -7.33 -4.11
N TRP A 125 -3.02 -7.26 -2.84
CA TRP A 125 -1.67 -6.90 -2.50
C TRP A 125 -0.67 -7.88 -3.10
N MET A 126 0.37 -7.33 -3.71
CA MET A 126 1.36 -8.12 -4.43
C MET A 126 2.41 -8.73 -3.47
N PRO A 127 2.90 -9.96 -3.76
CA PRO A 127 3.91 -10.62 -2.92
C PRO A 127 5.15 -9.77 -2.67
N TYR A 128 5.64 -9.07 -3.70
CA TYR A 128 6.81 -8.21 -3.58
C TYR A 128 6.57 -7.08 -2.57
N TYR A 129 5.42 -6.39 -2.65
CA TYR A 129 5.07 -5.39 -1.66
C TYR A 129 5.06 -5.98 -0.24
N ASN A 130 4.38 -7.10 -0.04
CA ASN A 130 4.25 -7.72 1.28
C ASN A 130 5.59 -8.14 1.89
N ALA A 131 6.51 -8.67 1.07
CA ALA A 131 7.80 -9.15 1.55
C ALA A 131 8.86 -8.05 1.66
N ILE A 132 8.86 -7.06 0.76
CA ILE A 132 9.97 -6.12 0.59
C ILE A 132 9.60 -4.70 1.06
N ALA A 133 8.46 -4.15 0.64
CA ALA A 133 8.13 -2.75 0.93
C ALA A 133 7.33 -2.56 2.22
N ALA A 134 6.37 -3.42 2.52
CA ALA A 134 5.51 -3.31 3.70
C ALA A 134 6.29 -3.26 5.04
N PRO A 135 7.44 -3.92 5.20
CA PRO A 135 8.25 -3.80 6.41
C PRO A 135 8.64 -2.37 6.80
N VAL A 136 8.84 -1.48 5.83
CA VAL A 136 9.21 -0.07 6.07
C VAL A 136 8.05 0.90 5.88
N ASP A 137 6.91 0.44 5.37
CA ASP A 137 5.70 1.25 5.13
C ASP A 137 4.74 1.21 6.32
N ARG A 138 5.09 1.90 7.41
CA ARG A 138 4.40 1.80 8.71
C ARG A 138 3.89 3.12 9.27
N PHE A 139 3.79 4.13 8.45
CA PHE A 139 3.22 5.41 8.85
C PHE A 139 1.68 5.43 8.72
N SER A 140 1.04 6.35 9.42
CA SER A 140 -0.42 6.43 9.51
C SER A 140 -0.99 7.49 8.57
N SER A 141 -0.19 8.50 8.20
CA SER A 141 -0.61 9.61 7.37
C SER A 141 -0.69 9.22 5.88
N TYR A 142 -1.22 10.13 5.10
CA TYR A 142 -1.26 10.05 3.64
C TYR A 142 0.15 9.90 3.01
N TYR A 143 1.22 10.32 3.70
CA TYR A 143 2.59 10.29 3.22
C TYR A 143 3.27 8.92 3.34
N SER A 144 2.55 7.88 3.80
CA SER A 144 3.02 6.50 3.75
C SER A 144 3.05 5.96 2.32
N GLY A 145 3.86 4.95 2.04
CA GLY A 145 3.91 4.25 0.75
C GLY A 145 4.77 4.91 -0.34
N TYR A 146 5.31 6.10 -0.12
CA TYR A 146 6.04 6.84 -1.17
C TYR A 146 7.53 6.51 -1.29
N ALA A 147 8.06 5.71 -0.42
CA ALA A 147 9.49 5.41 -0.40
C ALA A 147 9.83 4.06 -1.07
N THR A 148 9.20 3.74 -2.20
CA THR A 148 9.39 2.46 -2.91
C THR A 148 9.06 2.59 -4.40
N TYR A 149 9.67 1.73 -5.22
CA TYR A 149 9.34 1.62 -6.65
C TYR A 149 8.23 0.62 -6.94
N THR A 150 7.88 -0.25 -5.97
CA THR A 150 6.94 -1.34 -6.24
C THR A 150 5.50 -0.84 -6.37
N VAL A 151 4.69 -1.59 -7.08
CA VAL A 151 3.23 -1.43 -7.05
C VAL A 151 2.67 -2.19 -5.85
N PHE A 152 1.57 -1.69 -5.33
CA PHE A 152 0.95 -2.24 -4.14
C PHE A 152 -0.04 -3.34 -4.47
N ARG A 153 -0.97 -3.04 -5.37
CA ARG A 153 -2.07 -3.93 -5.75
C ARG A 153 -2.15 -4.05 -7.27
N VAL A 154 -2.48 -5.22 -7.75
CA VAL A 154 -2.66 -5.49 -9.19
C VAL A 154 -3.89 -6.35 -9.40
N ALA A 155 -4.73 -5.95 -10.35
CA ALA A 155 -5.91 -6.71 -10.76
C ALA A 155 -5.54 -7.94 -11.61
N ARG A 156 -6.50 -8.86 -11.80
CA ARG A 156 -6.34 -10.04 -12.66
C ARG A 156 -5.12 -10.88 -12.31
N THR A 157 -4.80 -10.94 -11.03
CA THR A 157 -3.62 -11.62 -10.50
C THR A 157 -4.01 -12.94 -9.89
N ILE A 158 -3.37 -14.03 -10.33
CA ILE A 158 -3.31 -15.26 -9.57
C ILE A 158 -2.08 -15.22 -8.70
N ALA A 159 -2.24 -15.49 -7.40
CA ALA A 159 -1.14 -15.50 -6.45
C ALA A 159 -1.19 -16.76 -5.59
N TYR A 160 -0.01 -17.28 -5.31
CA TYR A 160 0.23 -18.38 -4.40
C TYR A 160 1.12 -17.91 -3.25
N ALA A 161 0.79 -18.35 -2.03
CA ALA A 161 1.65 -18.22 -0.86
C ALA A 161 1.79 -19.59 -0.19
N SER A 162 3.03 -20.02 0.04
CA SER A 162 3.33 -21.29 0.71
C SER A 162 2.96 -21.22 2.20
N PRO A 163 2.77 -22.36 2.88
CA PRO A 163 2.92 -22.40 4.32
C PRO A 163 4.35 -22.03 4.73
N GLU A 164 4.54 -21.72 5.99
CA GLU A 164 5.89 -21.58 6.56
C GLU A 164 6.48 -22.98 6.82
N LEU A 165 7.69 -23.19 6.32
CA LEU A 165 8.43 -24.43 6.41
C LEU A 165 9.76 -24.14 7.12
N GLU A 166 9.84 -24.43 8.41
CA GLU A 166 11.04 -24.18 9.25
C GLU A 166 11.57 -22.73 9.14
N GLY A 167 10.65 -21.77 9.15
CA GLY A 167 10.95 -20.34 8.99
C GLY A 167 11.02 -19.86 7.54
N LEU A 168 11.05 -20.75 6.54
CA LEU A 168 11.03 -20.39 5.11
C LEU A 168 9.60 -20.24 4.61
N SER A 169 9.35 -19.21 3.83
CA SER A 169 8.09 -19.01 3.10
C SER A 169 8.37 -18.43 1.72
N PHE A 170 7.52 -18.82 0.76
CA PHE A 170 7.60 -18.39 -0.64
C PHE A 170 6.26 -17.83 -1.08
N ALA A 171 6.30 -16.84 -1.96
CA ALA A 171 5.09 -16.41 -2.64
C ALA A 171 5.41 -16.03 -4.09
N ALA A 172 4.44 -16.29 -4.97
CA ALA A 172 4.53 -15.94 -6.39
C ALA A 172 3.20 -15.40 -6.86
N ALA A 173 3.24 -14.52 -7.86
CA ALA A 173 2.05 -13.99 -8.49
C ALA A 173 2.27 -13.77 -9.99
N TYR A 174 1.19 -13.93 -10.75
CA TYR A 174 1.15 -13.63 -12.18
C TYR A 174 -0.10 -12.83 -12.50
N SER A 175 0.08 -11.71 -13.20
CA SER A 175 -0.99 -10.89 -13.75
C SER A 175 -0.89 -10.86 -15.27
N GLY A 176 -1.95 -11.31 -15.95
CA GLY A 176 -2.04 -11.29 -17.40
C GLY A 176 -2.30 -9.89 -17.95
N SER A 177 -1.82 -9.62 -19.17
CA SER A 177 -2.18 -8.41 -19.91
C SER A 177 -3.49 -8.61 -20.68
N ARG A 178 -4.18 -7.52 -21.01
CA ARG A 178 -5.32 -7.55 -21.94
C ARG A 178 -4.92 -7.67 -23.42
N GLY A 179 -3.66 -7.88 -23.71
CA GLY A 179 -3.14 -7.90 -25.06
C GLY A 179 -2.90 -6.52 -25.66
N ASN A 180 -3.00 -5.46 -24.88
CA ASN A 180 -2.72 -4.08 -25.31
C ASN A 180 -1.20 -3.89 -25.38
N ARG A 181 -0.63 -4.12 -26.56
CA ARG A 181 0.79 -3.87 -26.81
C ARG A 181 1.06 -2.37 -26.70
N GLY A 182 2.00 -2.00 -25.83
CA GLY A 182 2.39 -0.61 -25.61
C GLY A 182 1.60 0.13 -24.52
N SER A 183 0.67 -0.52 -23.82
CA SER A 183 0.09 0.06 -22.61
C SER A 183 1.14 0.16 -21.52
N THR A 184 1.42 1.37 -21.04
CA THR A 184 2.24 1.63 -19.87
C THR A 184 1.43 1.54 -18.58
N SER A 185 0.11 1.31 -18.68
CA SER A 185 -0.76 1.15 -17.51
C SER A 185 -0.37 -0.06 -16.68
N ARG A 186 -0.17 0.15 -15.39
CA ARG A 186 0.10 -0.92 -14.41
C ARG A 186 -1.00 -1.99 -14.38
N ILE A 187 -2.22 -1.61 -14.77
CA ILE A 187 -3.39 -2.47 -14.77
C ILE A 187 -3.39 -3.43 -15.97
N ASP A 188 -2.79 -3.02 -17.09
CA ASP A 188 -2.86 -3.75 -18.35
C ASP A 188 -1.56 -4.48 -18.73
N ALA A 189 -0.44 -4.18 -18.10
CA ALA A 189 0.83 -4.81 -18.37
C ALA A 189 0.93 -6.21 -17.74
N ARG A 190 1.47 -7.17 -18.50
CA ARG A 190 1.86 -8.48 -17.94
C ARG A 190 2.91 -8.27 -16.84
N ARG A 191 2.71 -8.97 -15.72
CA ARG A 191 3.63 -8.91 -14.57
C ARG A 191 3.69 -10.27 -13.90
N TRP A 192 4.85 -10.61 -13.40
CA TRP A 192 4.99 -11.70 -12.43
C TRP A 192 5.91 -11.28 -11.29
N GLN A 193 5.71 -11.88 -10.14
CA GLN A 193 6.51 -11.65 -8.96
C GLN A 193 6.82 -12.97 -8.27
N ALA A 194 8.01 -13.04 -7.67
CA ALA A 194 8.38 -14.13 -6.78
C ALA A 194 9.13 -13.56 -5.58
N THR A 195 8.86 -14.12 -4.40
CA THR A 195 9.52 -13.73 -3.14
C THR A 195 9.84 -14.97 -2.32
N ALA A 196 10.93 -14.87 -1.56
CA ALA A 196 11.29 -15.80 -0.51
C ALA A 196 11.55 -15.02 0.78
N SER A 197 11.14 -15.55 1.91
CA SER A 197 11.42 -14.96 3.21
C SER A 197 11.88 -16.05 4.19
N TYR A 198 12.81 -15.69 5.05
CA TYR A 198 13.27 -16.55 6.12
C TYR A 198 13.15 -15.84 7.46
N THR A 199 12.48 -16.47 8.40
CA THR A 199 12.26 -15.98 9.76
C THR A 199 13.01 -16.87 10.76
N ARG A 200 13.83 -16.27 11.61
CA ARG A 200 14.49 -16.96 12.72
C ARG A 200 14.42 -16.09 13.96
N GLY A 201 13.69 -16.59 14.96
CA GLY A 201 13.39 -15.80 16.16
C GLY A 201 12.71 -14.48 15.79
N ASN A 202 13.27 -13.38 16.20
CA ASN A 202 12.73 -12.03 16.00
C ASN A 202 13.21 -11.35 14.70
N THR A 203 13.97 -12.07 13.87
CA THR A 203 14.54 -11.53 12.64
C THR A 203 13.92 -12.20 11.43
N ARG A 204 13.51 -11.39 10.44
CA ARG A 204 13.06 -11.86 9.14
C ARG A 204 13.89 -11.19 8.03
N ILE A 205 14.29 -11.97 7.04
CA ILE A 205 14.93 -11.51 5.82
C ILE A 205 14.03 -11.88 4.65
N GLY A 206 13.85 -10.98 3.70
CA GLY A 206 13.07 -11.18 2.49
C GLY A 206 13.88 -10.83 1.25
N ALA A 207 13.72 -11.61 0.18
CA ALA A 207 14.21 -11.33 -1.15
C ALA A 207 13.07 -11.45 -2.17
N GLY A 208 13.10 -10.64 -3.22
CA GLY A 208 12.04 -10.64 -4.22
C GLY A 208 12.44 -10.08 -5.57
N ILE A 209 11.68 -10.47 -6.57
CA ILE A 209 11.71 -9.95 -7.93
C ILE A 209 10.31 -9.54 -8.37
N ASP A 210 10.20 -8.39 -9.03
CA ASP A 210 9.01 -7.89 -9.72
C ASP A 210 9.37 -7.67 -11.19
N ASP A 211 8.99 -8.62 -12.06
CA ASP A 211 9.14 -8.51 -13.52
C ASP A 211 7.90 -7.86 -14.09
N ARG A 212 8.06 -6.66 -14.62
CA ARG A 212 6.98 -5.80 -15.14
C ARG A 212 6.75 -5.98 -16.64
N GLY A 213 7.33 -7.03 -17.22
CA GLY A 213 7.26 -7.30 -18.63
C GLY A 213 8.13 -6.34 -19.45
N ASP A 214 7.81 -6.28 -20.73
CA ASP A 214 8.49 -5.41 -21.67
C ASP A 214 7.68 -4.11 -21.86
N ALA A 215 8.11 -3.04 -21.21
CA ALA A 215 7.54 -1.70 -21.37
C ALA A 215 8.17 -0.96 -22.59
N GLY A 216 8.62 -1.69 -23.58
CA GLY A 216 9.32 -1.14 -24.76
C GLY A 216 10.83 -0.97 -24.57
N TYR A 217 11.39 -1.46 -23.46
CA TYR A 217 12.79 -1.31 -23.12
C TYR A 217 13.58 -2.63 -23.07
N GLY A 218 12.97 -3.74 -23.50
CA GLY A 218 13.66 -5.06 -23.51
C GLY A 218 13.89 -5.68 -22.13
N GLY A 219 13.02 -5.40 -21.18
CA GLY A 219 13.02 -5.92 -19.82
C GLY A 219 12.81 -4.82 -18.79
N ASN A 220 12.07 -5.13 -17.75
CA ASN A 220 11.79 -4.18 -16.66
C ASN A 220 11.62 -4.96 -15.35
N ARG A 221 12.72 -5.15 -14.63
CA ARG A 221 12.78 -5.92 -13.39
C ARG A 221 13.18 -5.04 -12.23
N LEU A 222 12.52 -5.26 -11.11
CA LEU A 222 12.87 -4.69 -9.83
C LEU A 222 13.26 -5.82 -8.89
N TYR A 223 14.49 -5.80 -8.42
CA TYR A 223 14.99 -6.68 -7.36
C TYR A 223 14.88 -6.01 -6.02
N GLY A 224 14.56 -6.76 -4.98
CA GLY A 224 14.40 -6.24 -3.63
C GLY A 224 14.92 -7.16 -2.55
N LEU A 225 15.46 -6.54 -1.52
CA LEU A 225 15.85 -7.17 -0.26
C LEU A 225 15.20 -6.40 0.90
N SER A 226 14.80 -7.12 1.93
CA SER A 226 14.33 -6.55 3.19
C SER A 226 14.91 -7.32 4.37
N ALA A 227 15.10 -6.63 5.48
CA ALA A 227 15.43 -7.25 6.76
C ALA A 227 14.63 -6.54 7.86
N THR A 228 14.09 -7.30 8.80
CA THR A 228 13.41 -6.76 9.98
C THR A 228 13.89 -7.42 11.24
N HIS A 229 13.91 -6.67 12.33
CA HIS A 229 14.19 -7.18 13.66
C HIS A 229 13.23 -6.57 14.67
N GLN A 230 12.57 -7.41 15.46
CA GLN A 230 11.67 -7.01 16.55
C GLN A 230 12.33 -7.35 17.89
N ALA A 231 12.70 -6.36 18.68
CA ALA A 231 13.28 -6.54 19.99
C ALA A 231 12.43 -5.80 21.04
N ASP A 232 11.61 -6.54 21.78
CA ASP A 232 10.67 -6.01 22.77
C ASP A 232 9.87 -4.82 22.21
N LYS A 233 10.23 -3.60 22.61
CA LYS A 233 9.58 -2.33 22.19
C LYS A 233 10.15 -1.72 20.92
N LEU A 234 11.27 -2.24 20.41
CA LEU A 234 11.99 -1.71 19.26
C LEU A 234 11.70 -2.57 18.03
N TYR A 235 11.26 -1.94 16.95
CA TYR A 235 11.20 -2.55 15.63
C TYR A 235 12.14 -1.81 14.69
N LEU A 236 12.97 -2.54 13.97
CA LEU A 236 13.87 -2.05 12.93
C LEU A 236 13.58 -2.73 11.61
N ALA A 237 13.66 -1.98 10.52
CA ALA A 237 13.53 -2.52 9.18
C ALA A 237 14.47 -1.82 8.20
N LEU A 238 15.03 -2.61 7.30
CA LEU A 238 15.84 -2.16 6.16
C LEU A 238 15.19 -2.68 4.88
N LYS A 239 15.14 -1.84 3.84
CA LYS A 239 14.77 -2.22 2.49
C LYS A 239 15.79 -1.71 1.49
N TYR A 240 16.10 -2.53 0.49
CA TYR A 240 16.89 -2.15 -0.67
C TYR A 240 16.20 -2.62 -1.96
N GLU A 241 16.13 -1.76 -2.96
CA GLU A 241 15.59 -2.07 -4.29
C GLU A 241 16.58 -1.64 -5.37
N LEU A 242 16.59 -2.38 -6.48
CA LEU A 242 17.43 -2.11 -7.65
C LEU A 242 16.65 -2.39 -8.94
N PHE A 243 16.57 -1.41 -9.84
CA PHE A 243 16.07 -1.61 -11.19
C PHE A 243 17.13 -2.21 -12.12
N ASP A 244 16.73 -3.30 -12.79
CA ASP A 244 17.41 -3.84 -13.98
C ASP A 244 16.42 -3.77 -15.17
N THR A 245 16.65 -2.83 -16.05
CA THR A 245 15.73 -2.48 -17.15
C THR A 245 16.52 -2.06 -18.36
N GLY A 246 15.94 -2.24 -19.56
CA GLY A 246 16.48 -1.71 -20.81
C GLY A 246 16.33 -0.19 -20.95
N ASN A 247 15.67 0.50 -20.02
CA ASN A 247 15.57 1.95 -20.05
C ASN A 247 16.88 2.61 -19.62
N LEU A 248 17.66 3.03 -20.61
CA LEU A 248 18.95 3.72 -20.40
C LEU A 248 18.83 5.23 -20.26
N GLN A 249 17.61 5.79 -20.33
CA GLN A 249 17.37 7.23 -20.18
C GLN A 249 17.66 7.66 -18.73
N PRO A 250 18.61 8.58 -18.50
CA PRO A 250 18.88 9.09 -17.16
C PRO A 250 17.70 9.88 -16.61
N GLY A 251 17.49 9.82 -15.30
CA GLY A 251 16.50 10.64 -14.59
C GLY A 251 15.05 10.13 -14.67
N GLY A 252 14.80 8.99 -15.32
CA GLY A 252 13.48 8.37 -15.33
C GLY A 252 13.21 7.54 -14.09
N PHE A 253 11.93 7.41 -13.71
CA PHE A 253 11.50 6.60 -12.55
C PHE A 253 12.00 5.15 -12.60
N SER A 254 11.97 4.53 -13.77
CA SER A 254 12.41 3.13 -13.97
C SER A 254 13.68 3.04 -14.82
N SER A 255 14.62 3.97 -14.65
CA SER A 255 15.89 3.93 -15.36
C SER A 255 16.77 2.80 -14.82
N LYS A 256 17.62 2.25 -15.69
CA LYS A 256 18.57 1.18 -15.34
C LYS A 256 19.49 1.62 -14.21
N GLY A 257 19.58 0.77 -13.20
CA GLY A 257 20.45 0.99 -12.05
C GLY A 257 19.87 1.90 -10.96
N ASN A 258 18.66 2.44 -11.12
CA ASN A 258 17.99 3.18 -10.05
C ASN A 258 17.87 2.32 -8.78
N ARG A 259 18.13 2.94 -7.66
CA ARG A 259 18.15 2.29 -6.34
C ARG A 259 17.21 2.99 -5.38
N ALA A 260 16.59 2.19 -4.51
CA ALA A 260 15.91 2.70 -3.33
C ALA A 260 16.46 2.05 -2.08
N ILE A 261 16.72 2.83 -1.06
CA ILE A 261 17.12 2.37 0.26
C ILE A 261 16.26 3.05 1.32
N ASN A 262 15.76 2.26 2.28
CA ASN A 262 14.98 2.74 3.40
C ASN A 262 15.51 2.13 4.69
N LEU A 263 15.71 2.96 5.69
CA LEU A 263 15.95 2.56 7.07
C LEU A 263 14.76 3.05 7.91
N PHE A 264 14.04 2.12 8.53
CA PHE A 264 12.91 2.41 9.40
C PHE A 264 13.16 1.91 10.82
N GLY A 265 12.77 2.70 11.80
CA GLY A 265 12.75 2.32 13.20
C GLY A 265 11.48 2.81 13.89
N SER A 266 10.95 2.00 14.83
CA SER A 266 9.91 2.46 15.74
C SER A 266 10.16 1.95 17.15
N TYR A 267 9.75 2.75 18.14
CA TYR A 267 9.91 2.43 19.56
C TYR A 267 8.60 2.70 20.31
N VAL A 268 8.13 1.71 21.07
CA VAL A 268 6.90 1.80 21.88
C VAL A 268 7.22 2.39 23.24
N LEU A 269 6.59 3.51 23.59
CA LEU A 269 6.71 4.21 24.85
C LEU A 269 5.31 4.40 25.47
N GLY A 270 4.91 3.48 26.35
CA GLY A 270 3.57 3.47 26.92
C GLY A 270 2.50 3.34 25.83
N LYS A 271 1.59 4.32 25.74
CA LYS A 271 0.58 4.41 24.69
C LYS A 271 1.11 5.06 23.39
N GLY A 272 2.32 5.58 23.39
CA GLY A 272 2.96 6.22 22.25
C GLY A 272 3.82 5.24 21.46
N THR A 273 3.89 5.42 20.13
CA THR A 273 4.87 4.75 19.26
C THR A 273 5.58 5.82 18.44
N LEU A 274 6.86 6.01 18.71
CA LEU A 274 7.73 6.89 17.93
C LEU A 274 8.19 6.17 16.67
N LYS A 275 8.26 6.87 15.55
CA LYS A 275 8.65 6.34 14.24
C LYS A 275 9.64 7.26 13.55
N LEU A 276 10.62 6.66 12.87
CA LEU A 276 11.57 7.34 12.01
C LEU A 276 11.80 6.52 10.77
N MET A 277 11.75 7.13 9.59
CA MET A 277 12.27 6.58 8.36
C MET A 277 13.23 7.56 7.71
N LEU A 278 14.38 7.05 7.29
CA LEU A 278 15.32 7.70 6.40
C LEU A 278 15.33 6.91 5.09
N ALA A 279 15.09 7.59 3.98
CA ALA A 279 15.04 6.90 2.69
C ALA A 279 15.61 7.76 1.55
N LYS A 280 16.08 7.05 0.53
CA LYS A 280 16.42 7.60 -0.78
C LYS A 280 15.82 6.70 -1.83
N VAL A 281 15.05 7.28 -2.75
CA VAL A 281 14.47 6.61 -3.91
C VAL A 281 14.87 7.42 -5.14
N GLU A 282 15.89 6.97 -5.86
CA GLU A 282 16.48 7.71 -6.98
C GLU A 282 15.43 8.02 -8.06
N ASN A 283 15.43 9.29 -8.54
CA ASN A 283 14.50 9.81 -9.54
C ASN A 283 13.00 9.72 -9.15
N TYR A 284 12.70 9.66 -7.85
CA TYR A 284 11.33 9.63 -7.36
C TYR A 284 11.17 10.37 -6.04
N GLY A 285 11.98 10.07 -5.04
CA GLY A 285 11.99 10.74 -3.74
C GLY A 285 13.40 10.67 -3.18
N ASP A 286 14.20 11.71 -3.37
CA ASP A 286 15.56 11.80 -2.82
C ASP A 286 15.53 12.42 -1.43
N ARG A 287 16.38 11.92 -0.52
CA ARG A 287 16.52 12.42 0.85
C ARG A 287 15.19 12.55 1.59
N ILE A 288 14.47 11.42 1.72
CA ILE A 288 13.23 11.36 2.46
C ILE A 288 13.53 11.22 3.95
N VAL A 289 12.91 12.08 4.75
CA VAL A 289 12.83 11.95 6.21
C VAL A 289 11.37 11.92 6.60
N HIS A 290 10.94 10.86 7.28
CA HIS A 290 9.59 10.73 7.80
C HIS A 290 9.65 10.44 9.31
N LEU A 291 9.17 11.38 10.09
CA LEU A 291 9.07 11.27 11.56
C LEU A 291 7.60 11.08 11.93
N GLY A 292 7.32 10.33 12.96
CA GLY A 292 5.94 10.16 13.41
C GLY A 292 5.83 9.76 14.87
N ILE A 293 4.67 10.04 15.41
CA ILE A 293 4.19 9.50 16.66
C ILE A 293 2.75 9.06 16.47
N ASP A 294 2.45 7.80 16.83
CA ASP A 294 1.10 7.31 17.04
C ASP A 294 0.82 7.27 18.54
N TYR A 295 -0.36 7.72 18.96
CA TYR A 295 -0.83 7.63 20.33
C TYR A 295 -2.12 6.82 20.38
N THR A 296 -2.08 5.65 21.01
CA THR A 296 -3.20 4.71 21.14
C THR A 296 -4.16 5.18 22.24
N LEU A 297 -5.36 5.59 21.85
CA LEU A 297 -6.42 5.95 22.78
C LEU A 297 -7.13 4.71 23.31
N SER A 298 -7.45 3.77 22.41
CA SER A 298 -8.03 2.46 22.67
C SER A 298 -7.55 1.49 21.58
N ASP A 299 -7.99 0.23 21.62
CA ASP A 299 -7.68 -0.77 20.58
C ASP A 299 -8.14 -0.34 19.19
N GLN A 300 -9.20 0.46 19.11
CA GLN A 300 -9.79 0.95 17.85
C GLN A 300 -9.32 2.35 17.46
N TYR A 301 -8.97 3.21 18.43
CA TYR A 301 -8.70 4.63 18.18
C TYR A 301 -7.23 4.99 18.37
N LYS A 302 -6.67 5.69 17.41
CA LYS A 302 -5.30 6.18 17.40
C LYS A 302 -5.24 7.61 16.87
N LEU A 303 -4.55 8.47 17.61
CA LEU A 303 -4.10 9.77 17.09
C LEU A 303 -2.73 9.59 16.46
N PHE A 304 -2.43 10.38 15.45
CA PHE A 304 -1.08 10.44 14.89
C PHE A 304 -0.66 11.88 14.57
N ALA A 305 0.64 12.10 14.68
CA ALA A 305 1.30 13.33 14.23
C ALA A 305 2.54 12.91 13.43
N GLU A 306 2.68 13.41 12.20
CA GLU A 306 3.75 13.02 11.31
C GLU A 306 4.34 14.23 10.58
N TYR A 307 5.66 14.25 10.44
CA TYR A 307 6.41 15.19 9.63
C TYR A 307 7.10 14.43 8.50
N TYR A 308 6.80 14.83 7.28
CA TYR A 308 7.36 14.26 6.05
C TYR A 308 8.16 15.31 5.30
N ARG A 309 9.36 14.96 4.86
CA ARG A 309 10.26 15.80 4.06
C ARG A 309 10.82 14.99 2.90
N GLU A 310 10.82 15.57 1.72
CA GLU A 310 11.49 15.01 0.54
C GLU A 310 12.20 16.09 -0.26
N ALA A 311 13.28 15.75 -0.97
CA ALA A 311 14.01 16.66 -1.82
C ALA A 311 13.58 16.60 -3.30
N GLU A 312 12.83 15.57 -3.68
CA GLU A 312 12.17 15.38 -4.98
C GLU A 312 10.68 15.13 -4.77
N THR A 313 9.91 15.02 -5.83
CA THR A 313 8.46 15.09 -5.82
C THR A 313 7.75 13.74 -5.86
N ALA A 314 7.92 12.89 -4.86
CA ALA A 314 7.13 11.67 -4.77
C ALA A 314 5.73 11.90 -4.21
N ALA A 315 5.62 12.69 -3.14
CA ALA A 315 4.44 12.74 -2.32
C ALA A 315 3.77 14.12 -2.22
N LEU A 316 4.51 15.20 -2.43
CA LEU A 316 4.03 16.55 -2.21
C LEU A 316 3.37 17.15 -3.45
N SER A 317 2.12 16.85 -3.70
CA SER A 317 1.30 17.44 -4.75
C SER A 317 -0.14 17.63 -4.29
N PRO A 318 -0.82 18.74 -4.62
CA PRO A 318 -2.23 18.94 -4.29
C PRO A 318 -3.17 18.04 -5.10
N SER A 319 -2.82 17.73 -6.34
CA SER A 319 -3.56 16.80 -7.19
C SER A 319 -2.76 15.52 -7.36
N ARG A 320 -3.26 14.43 -6.85
CA ARG A 320 -2.56 13.15 -6.94
C ARG A 320 -3.36 12.18 -7.78
N GLY A 321 -2.87 11.93 -8.97
CA GLY A 321 -3.30 10.88 -9.86
C GLY A 321 -2.44 9.62 -9.80
N GLY A 322 -1.84 9.35 -8.64
CA GLY A 322 -0.91 8.23 -8.50
C GLY A 322 0.44 8.46 -9.20
N LEU A 323 1.17 7.39 -9.51
CA LEU A 323 2.45 7.48 -10.21
C LEU A 323 2.32 7.96 -11.66
N ALA A 324 1.12 7.97 -12.23
CA ALA A 324 0.87 8.42 -13.60
C ALA A 324 0.85 9.95 -13.73
N ASP A 325 0.47 10.66 -12.66
CA ASP A 325 0.37 12.14 -12.64
C ASP A 325 1.54 12.75 -11.86
N PHE A 326 2.70 12.20 -12.05
CA PHE A 326 3.93 12.71 -11.45
C PHE A 326 4.26 14.08 -12.02
N ASP A 327 4.04 15.13 -11.22
CA ASP A 327 4.37 16.49 -11.61
C ASP A 327 5.85 16.77 -11.36
N ALA A 328 6.67 16.61 -12.39
CA ALA A 328 8.11 16.86 -12.35
C ALA A 328 8.48 18.34 -12.06
N SER A 329 7.52 19.27 -12.11
CA SER A 329 7.75 20.68 -11.76
C SER A 329 7.88 20.91 -10.26
N ILE A 330 7.32 20.03 -9.44
CA ILE A 330 7.40 20.11 -7.98
C ILE A 330 8.71 19.48 -7.51
N ARG A 331 9.57 20.22 -6.87
CA ARG A 331 10.86 19.73 -6.40
C ARG A 331 11.02 19.92 -4.91
N GLY A 332 10.67 18.86 -4.17
CA GLY A 332 10.85 18.80 -2.75
C GLY A 332 9.88 19.66 -1.95
N GLY A 333 9.94 19.50 -0.67
CA GLY A 333 9.12 20.19 0.30
C GLY A 333 8.91 19.38 1.57
N HIS A 334 7.98 19.85 2.40
CA HIS A 334 7.64 19.19 3.66
C HIS A 334 6.14 19.22 3.90
N ALA A 335 5.68 18.28 4.70
CA ALA A 335 4.31 18.24 5.20
C ALA A 335 4.29 17.93 6.70
N LEU A 336 3.40 18.59 7.42
CA LEU A 336 3.02 18.24 8.79
C LEU A 336 1.58 17.74 8.75
N ALA A 337 1.33 16.54 9.28
CA ALA A 337 0.03 15.93 9.34
C ALA A 337 -0.35 15.59 10.78
N LEU A 338 -1.57 15.95 11.17
CA LEU A 338 -2.18 15.58 12.44
C LEU A 338 -3.49 14.85 12.13
N GLY A 339 -3.68 13.64 12.64
CA GLY A 339 -4.85 12.89 12.25
C GLY A 339 -5.38 11.92 13.29
N LEU A 340 -6.54 11.40 12.96
CA LEU A 340 -7.24 10.36 13.70
C LEU A 340 -7.40 9.13 12.80
N ARG A 341 -7.19 7.96 13.39
CA ARG A 341 -7.46 6.67 12.80
C ARG A 341 -8.39 5.89 13.70
N TYR A 342 -9.45 5.35 13.09
CA TYR A 342 -10.41 4.44 13.72
C TYR A 342 -10.42 3.13 12.94
N ASP A 343 -10.03 2.04 13.59
CA ASP A 343 -10.03 0.69 13.03
C ASP A 343 -11.12 -0.16 13.73
N PHE A 344 -11.91 -0.93 12.98
CA PHE A 344 -12.97 -1.80 13.50
C PHE A 344 -13.08 -3.10 12.71
#